data_1e15450f0b3457b96b985f8adb8b2f51
#
_entry.id   1e15450f0b3457b96b985f8adb8b2f51
#
_cell.length_a   1.000
_cell.length_b   1.000
_cell.length_c   1.000
_cell.angle_alpha   90.00
_cell.angle_beta   90.00
_cell.angle_gamma   90.00
#
_symmetry.space_group_name_H-M   'P 1'
#
loop_
_entity.id
_entity.type
_entity.pdbx_description
1 polymer ?
#
loop_
_entity_poly.entity_id
_entity_poly.type
_entity_poly.pdbx_seq_one_letter_code
_entity_poly.pdbx_strand_id
1 'polypeptide(L)'
;YCSGHRVLAGFNDLASQHPELLAEWDWERNGDLRPDGIVSGSARRVWWRCGRGHAWQISAYNRTGGADRGCPYCGDRKVLKGYNDLRTTHPKIAREWNKERNGDLKPTDVIANSNKRVWWKCKEGHEWSGLIANRARRGKADPGCPYCSGRKVLAGYNDLATTHPGIAAMWHPRMNKRLKPTGVQAVSRKPAWWRGECGHVYQMAVRDRVRAKPGYCPYCSGRKRPERPIRLD
;
A
#
# COMPACT_ATOMS: atom_id res chain seq x y z
N TYR A 1 -39.45 33.51 -5.21
CA TYR A 1 -38.68 33.09 -6.41
C TYR A 1 -37.27 33.67 -6.39
N CYS A 2 -37.09 34.98 -6.21
CA CYS A 2 -35.77 35.61 -6.24
C CYS A 2 -34.78 35.13 -5.16
N SER A 3 -35.27 34.54 -4.06
CA SER A 3 -34.42 33.93 -3.02
C SER A 3 -33.92 32.51 -3.35
N GLY A 4 -34.31 31.97 -4.51
CA GLY A 4 -33.89 30.63 -4.94
C GLY A 4 -34.53 29.45 -4.16
N HIS A 5 -35.47 29.71 -3.21
CA HIS A 5 -36.08 28.67 -2.40
C HIS A 5 -37.30 28.03 -3.04
N ARG A 6 -37.97 28.72 -3.96
CA ARG A 6 -39.11 28.17 -4.70
C ARG A 6 -38.75 27.91 -6.13
N VAL A 7 -39.13 26.74 -6.65
CA VAL A 7 -38.93 26.39 -8.04
C VAL A 7 -39.83 27.18 -8.95
N LEU A 8 -39.30 27.69 -10.05
CA LEU A 8 -39.99 28.25 -11.18
C LEU A 8 -39.51 27.51 -12.40
N ALA A 9 -40.39 26.61 -12.89
CA ALA A 9 -40.09 25.77 -14.05
C ALA A 9 -39.70 26.63 -15.28
N GLY A 10 -38.68 26.21 -16.02
CA GLY A 10 -38.13 26.97 -17.15
C GLY A 10 -37.19 28.11 -16.76
N PHE A 11 -36.94 28.36 -15.46
CA PHE A 11 -36.08 29.48 -15.04
C PHE A 11 -34.99 29.07 -14.04
N ASN A 12 -35.35 28.57 -12.86
CA ASN A 12 -34.39 28.25 -11.79
C ASN A 12 -34.43 26.76 -11.39
N ASP A 13 -35.14 25.96 -12.15
CA ASP A 13 -35.20 24.53 -11.95
C ASP A 13 -33.92 23.84 -12.45
N LEU A 14 -33.72 22.61 -12.00
CA LEU A 14 -32.53 21.81 -12.34
C LEU A 14 -32.45 21.51 -13.85
N ALA A 15 -33.58 21.25 -14.51
CA ALA A 15 -33.61 20.92 -15.92
C ALA A 15 -33.14 22.10 -16.80
N SER A 16 -33.59 23.31 -16.44
CA SER A 16 -33.24 24.53 -17.19
C SER A 16 -31.82 25.00 -16.92
N GLN A 17 -31.34 24.86 -15.67
CA GLN A 17 -30.02 25.32 -15.25
C GLN A 17 -28.90 24.33 -15.60
N HIS A 18 -29.19 23.02 -15.63
CA HIS A 18 -28.25 21.94 -15.85
C HIS A 18 -28.77 20.86 -16.77
N PRO A 19 -29.07 21.19 -18.03
CA PRO A 19 -29.62 20.23 -19.00
C PRO A 19 -28.69 19.04 -19.23
N GLU A 20 -27.39 19.19 -19.08
CA GLU A 20 -26.39 18.13 -19.18
C GLU A 20 -26.58 17.03 -18.15
N LEU A 21 -27.15 17.33 -17.00
CA LEU A 21 -27.40 16.37 -15.94
C LEU A 21 -28.63 15.49 -16.14
N LEU A 22 -29.51 15.85 -17.09
CA LEU A 22 -30.72 15.08 -17.38
C LEU A 22 -30.42 13.67 -17.87
N ALA A 23 -29.32 13.48 -18.58
CA ALA A 23 -28.85 12.18 -19.00
C ALA A 23 -28.48 11.23 -17.83
N GLU A 24 -28.17 11.78 -16.66
CA GLU A 24 -27.86 11.02 -15.47
C GLU A 24 -29.01 11.01 -14.43
N TRP A 25 -30.14 11.62 -14.71
CA TRP A 25 -31.31 11.57 -13.83
C TRP A 25 -31.91 10.16 -13.82
N ASP A 26 -32.02 9.54 -12.66
CA ASP A 26 -32.61 8.20 -12.54
C ASP A 26 -34.15 8.33 -12.48
N TRP A 27 -34.78 8.33 -13.65
CA TRP A 27 -36.21 8.50 -13.84
C TRP A 27 -37.05 7.47 -13.07
N GLU A 28 -36.55 6.25 -12.99
CA GLU A 28 -37.23 5.15 -12.31
C GLU A 28 -37.23 5.32 -10.79
N ARG A 29 -36.05 5.61 -10.22
CA ARG A 29 -35.91 5.69 -8.76
C ARG A 29 -36.37 7.01 -8.16
N ASN A 30 -36.45 8.06 -8.93
CA ASN A 30 -37.00 9.34 -8.50
C ASN A 30 -38.53 9.38 -8.59
N GLY A 31 -39.17 8.40 -9.24
CA GLY A 31 -40.62 8.31 -9.37
C GLY A 31 -41.25 9.57 -9.99
N ASP A 32 -42.23 10.17 -9.32
CA ASP A 32 -42.91 11.35 -9.81
C ASP A 32 -42.11 12.64 -9.73
N LEU A 33 -40.96 12.62 -9.02
CA LEU A 33 -40.11 13.80 -8.94
C LEU A 33 -39.37 14.02 -10.27
N ARG A 34 -39.60 15.21 -10.83
CA ARG A 34 -39.01 15.66 -12.09
C ARG A 34 -37.91 16.70 -11.84
N PRO A 35 -36.92 16.81 -12.76
CA PRO A 35 -35.86 17.83 -12.64
C PRO A 35 -36.36 19.27 -12.71
N ASP A 36 -37.48 19.52 -13.39
CA ASP A 36 -38.16 20.83 -13.46
C ASP A 36 -38.94 21.16 -12.19
N GLY A 37 -39.15 20.17 -11.30
CA GLY A 37 -39.81 20.32 -9.98
C GLY A 37 -38.83 20.60 -8.84
N ILE A 38 -37.54 20.77 -9.07
CA ILE A 38 -36.55 21.10 -8.02
C ILE A 38 -35.57 22.18 -8.51
N VAL A 39 -35.14 23.03 -7.55
CA VAL A 39 -34.06 24.01 -7.85
C VAL A 39 -32.69 23.32 -7.83
N SER A 40 -31.73 23.83 -8.65
CA SER A 40 -30.36 23.29 -8.70
C SER A 40 -29.64 23.33 -7.33
N GLY A 41 -29.93 24.33 -6.49
CA GLY A 41 -29.42 24.48 -5.13
C GLY A 41 -30.13 23.63 -4.07
N SER A 42 -31.01 22.70 -4.43
CA SER A 42 -31.79 21.92 -3.49
C SER A 42 -30.93 20.95 -2.68
N ALA A 43 -31.09 20.96 -1.34
CA ALA A 43 -30.50 19.97 -0.45
C ALA A 43 -31.20 18.59 -0.52
N ARG A 44 -32.32 18.50 -1.24
CA ARG A 44 -33.05 17.24 -1.44
C ARG A 44 -32.16 16.21 -2.13
N ARG A 45 -32.02 15.02 -1.54
CA ARG A 45 -31.31 13.90 -2.14
C ARG A 45 -32.14 13.23 -3.20
N VAL A 46 -31.58 13.10 -4.39
CA VAL A 46 -32.20 12.46 -5.55
C VAL A 46 -31.28 11.39 -6.11
N TRP A 47 -31.84 10.50 -6.90
CA TRP A 47 -31.12 9.42 -7.53
C TRP A 47 -30.56 9.85 -8.89
N TRP A 48 -29.32 9.46 -9.10
CA TRP A 48 -28.57 9.64 -10.34
C TRP A 48 -28.13 8.30 -10.89
N ARG A 49 -28.05 8.16 -12.21
CA ARG A 49 -27.57 6.95 -12.90
C ARG A 49 -26.59 7.36 -13.97
N CYS A 50 -25.32 6.91 -13.89
CA CYS A 50 -24.33 7.19 -14.93
C CYS A 50 -24.52 6.30 -16.16
N GLY A 51 -23.84 6.65 -17.27
CA GLY A 51 -23.91 5.89 -18.53
C GLY A 51 -23.44 4.42 -18.42
N ARG A 52 -22.80 4.02 -17.30
CA ARG A 52 -22.45 2.62 -17.00
C ARG A 52 -23.50 1.91 -16.15
N GLY A 53 -24.65 2.54 -15.87
CA GLY A 53 -25.75 1.96 -15.10
C GLY A 53 -25.59 2.04 -13.57
N HIS A 54 -24.50 2.62 -13.04
CA HIS A 54 -24.37 2.76 -11.59
C HIS A 54 -25.34 3.82 -11.09
N ALA A 55 -26.09 3.47 -10.05
CA ALA A 55 -27.03 4.40 -9.41
C ALA A 55 -26.50 4.83 -8.04
N TRP A 56 -26.67 6.13 -7.72
CA TRP A 56 -26.29 6.69 -6.43
C TRP A 56 -27.21 7.82 -6.04
N GLN A 57 -27.19 8.17 -4.77
CA GLN A 57 -28.02 9.23 -4.23
C GLN A 57 -27.15 10.37 -3.67
N ILE A 58 -27.37 11.57 -4.19
CA ILE A 58 -26.77 12.81 -3.70
C ILE A 58 -27.75 13.97 -3.90
N SER A 59 -27.59 15.09 -3.16
CA SER A 59 -28.44 16.26 -3.34
C SER A 59 -28.15 16.96 -4.69
N ALA A 60 -29.18 17.63 -5.24
CA ALA A 60 -29.01 18.45 -6.44
C ALA A 60 -27.90 19.49 -6.23
N TYR A 61 -27.88 20.18 -5.08
CA TYR A 61 -26.83 21.13 -4.69
C TYR A 61 -25.43 20.55 -4.81
N ASN A 62 -25.18 19.36 -4.26
CA ASN A 62 -23.87 18.72 -4.33
C ASN A 62 -23.51 18.21 -5.73
N ARG A 63 -24.52 17.97 -6.57
CA ARG A 63 -24.32 17.52 -7.96
C ARG A 63 -24.02 18.69 -8.90
N THR A 64 -24.59 19.85 -8.67
CA THR A 64 -24.42 21.07 -9.46
C THR A 64 -23.31 21.97 -8.96
N GLY A 65 -22.96 21.88 -7.66
CA GLY A 65 -21.85 22.63 -7.08
C GLY A 65 -20.51 22.22 -7.66
N GLY A 66 -19.55 23.15 -7.77
CA GLY A 66 -18.24 22.96 -8.40
C GLY A 66 -17.36 21.83 -7.84
N ALA A 67 -17.83 21.10 -6.82
CA ALA A 67 -17.22 19.91 -6.26
C ALA A 67 -17.76 18.61 -6.89
N ASP A 68 -18.67 18.70 -7.87
CA ASP A 68 -19.21 17.51 -8.52
C ASP A 68 -18.12 16.73 -9.26
N ARG A 69 -17.99 15.49 -8.85
CA ARG A 69 -17.01 14.55 -9.40
C ARG A 69 -17.69 13.40 -10.15
N GLY A 70 -18.96 13.52 -10.51
CA GLY A 70 -19.75 12.49 -11.18
C GLY A 70 -19.96 11.24 -10.32
N CYS A 71 -20.15 10.12 -11.00
CA CYS A 71 -20.42 8.83 -10.38
C CYS A 71 -19.33 8.44 -9.36
N PRO A 72 -19.66 8.20 -8.07
CA PRO A 72 -18.68 7.86 -7.04
C PRO A 72 -18.01 6.50 -7.24
N TYR A 73 -18.65 5.62 -7.96
CA TYR A 73 -18.11 4.28 -8.27
C TYR A 73 -17.13 4.32 -9.45
N CYS A 74 -17.48 5.04 -10.52
CA CYS A 74 -16.57 5.26 -11.65
C CYS A 74 -15.32 6.05 -11.26
N GLY A 75 -15.46 6.96 -10.29
CA GLY A 75 -14.36 7.78 -9.76
C GLY A 75 -13.61 7.15 -8.59
N ASP A 76 -13.83 5.89 -8.27
CA ASP A 76 -13.18 5.16 -7.17
C ASP A 76 -13.27 5.87 -5.80
N ARG A 77 -14.37 6.58 -5.53
CA ARG A 77 -14.63 7.24 -4.23
C ARG A 77 -15.46 6.38 -3.29
N LYS A 78 -16.29 5.49 -3.86
CA LYS A 78 -17.06 4.48 -3.12
C LYS A 78 -16.83 3.12 -3.73
N VAL A 79 -16.81 2.10 -2.87
CA VAL A 79 -16.72 0.71 -3.33
C VAL A 79 -18.09 0.26 -3.86
N LEU A 80 -18.05 -0.46 -4.98
CA LEU A 80 -19.16 -1.23 -5.52
C LEU A 80 -18.68 -2.65 -5.76
N LYS A 81 -19.22 -3.59 -4.98
CA LYS A 81 -18.84 -5.01 -5.07
C LYS A 81 -19.10 -5.57 -6.46
N GLY A 82 -18.14 -6.30 -7.01
CA GLY A 82 -18.21 -6.85 -8.35
C GLY A 82 -17.85 -5.84 -9.46
N TYR A 83 -17.53 -4.59 -9.12
CA TYR A 83 -17.14 -3.58 -10.10
C TYR A 83 -15.74 -3.00 -9.84
N ASN A 84 -15.56 -2.21 -8.77
CA ASN A 84 -14.31 -1.52 -8.47
C ASN A 84 -13.66 -1.96 -7.15
N ASP A 85 -14.17 -3.01 -6.53
CA ASP A 85 -13.56 -3.59 -5.34
C ASP A 85 -12.21 -4.25 -5.67
N LEU A 86 -11.37 -4.40 -4.64
CA LEU A 86 -10.01 -4.94 -4.79
C LEU A 86 -10.00 -6.37 -5.34
N ARG A 87 -10.96 -7.20 -4.93
CA ARG A 87 -11.05 -8.59 -5.40
C ARG A 87 -11.31 -8.66 -6.90
N THR A 88 -12.20 -7.80 -7.40
CA THR A 88 -12.58 -7.72 -8.81
C THR A 88 -11.46 -7.13 -9.67
N THR A 89 -10.88 -6.01 -9.22
CA THR A 89 -9.88 -5.26 -10.01
C THR A 89 -8.47 -5.82 -9.91
N HIS A 90 -8.10 -6.41 -8.75
CA HIS A 90 -6.77 -6.92 -8.46
C HIS A 90 -6.81 -8.31 -7.81
N PRO A 91 -7.31 -9.35 -8.51
CA PRO A 91 -7.53 -10.67 -7.93
C PRO A 91 -6.24 -11.34 -7.42
N LYS A 92 -5.10 -11.07 -8.05
CA LYS A 92 -3.80 -11.59 -7.59
C LYS A 92 -3.42 -11.04 -6.22
N ILE A 93 -3.60 -9.74 -6.01
CA ILE A 93 -3.33 -9.08 -4.72
C ILE A 93 -4.34 -9.55 -3.66
N ALA A 94 -5.60 -9.68 -4.03
CA ALA A 94 -6.66 -10.13 -3.13
C ALA A 94 -6.47 -11.57 -2.61
N ARG A 95 -5.75 -12.43 -3.34
CA ARG A 95 -5.39 -13.79 -2.88
C ARG A 95 -4.44 -13.78 -1.68
N GLU A 96 -3.64 -12.72 -1.53
CA GLU A 96 -2.72 -12.56 -0.40
C GLU A 96 -3.36 -11.83 0.80
N TRP A 97 -4.66 -11.65 0.79
CA TRP A 97 -5.40 -11.05 1.91
C TRP A 97 -5.39 -11.98 3.11
N ASN A 98 -4.83 -11.53 4.22
CA ASN A 98 -4.83 -12.31 5.47
C ASN A 98 -6.20 -12.20 6.14
N LYS A 99 -7.05 -13.20 5.91
CA LYS A 99 -8.42 -13.21 6.43
C LYS A 99 -8.48 -13.21 7.97
N GLU A 100 -7.58 -13.93 8.61
CA GLU A 100 -7.54 -14.09 10.06
C GLU A 100 -7.23 -12.75 10.75
N ARG A 101 -6.22 -12.03 10.25
CA ARG A 101 -5.78 -10.78 10.86
C ARG A 101 -6.56 -9.54 10.44
N ASN A 102 -7.32 -9.61 9.37
CA ASN A 102 -8.18 -8.51 8.90
C ASN A 102 -9.63 -8.63 9.43
N GLY A 103 -9.97 -9.71 10.11
CA GLY A 103 -11.31 -9.93 10.68
C GLY A 103 -12.40 -9.87 9.61
N ASP A 104 -13.45 -9.09 9.88
CA ASP A 104 -14.61 -8.98 8.99
C ASP A 104 -14.34 -8.18 7.71
N LEU A 105 -13.25 -7.42 7.65
CA LEU A 105 -12.91 -6.64 6.45
C LEU A 105 -12.48 -7.57 5.30
N LYS A 106 -13.15 -7.46 4.16
CA LYS A 106 -12.92 -8.30 2.98
C LYS A 106 -12.34 -7.47 1.83
N PRO A 107 -11.65 -8.11 0.87
CA PRO A 107 -11.16 -7.42 -0.34
C PRO A 107 -12.30 -6.81 -1.18
N THR A 108 -13.52 -7.31 -1.03
CA THR A 108 -14.73 -6.76 -1.68
C THR A 108 -15.26 -5.48 -1.04
N ASP A 109 -14.76 -5.11 0.14
CA ASP A 109 -15.23 -3.94 0.89
C ASP A 109 -14.32 -2.72 0.72
N VAL A 110 -13.30 -2.84 -0.12
CA VAL A 110 -12.27 -1.82 -0.34
C VAL A 110 -11.94 -1.66 -1.83
N ILE A 111 -11.54 -0.45 -2.20
CA ILE A 111 -11.04 -0.12 -3.55
C ILE A 111 -9.51 -0.19 -3.60
N ALA A 112 -8.94 -0.32 -4.80
CA ALA A 112 -7.50 -0.46 -5.02
C ALA A 112 -6.67 0.74 -4.53
N ASN A 113 -7.20 1.96 -4.60
CA ASN A 113 -6.54 3.18 -4.14
C ASN A 113 -6.81 3.53 -2.66
N SER A 114 -7.35 2.59 -1.89
CA SER A 114 -7.65 2.78 -0.46
C SER A 114 -6.36 2.95 0.36
N ASN A 115 -6.34 3.99 1.21
CA ASN A 115 -5.28 4.22 2.20
C ASN A 115 -5.44 3.37 3.47
N LYS A 116 -6.38 2.42 3.49
CA LYS A 116 -6.50 1.49 4.62
C LYS A 116 -5.26 0.60 4.71
N ARG A 117 -4.76 0.42 5.93
CA ARG A 117 -3.69 -0.52 6.25
C ARG A 117 -4.32 -1.86 6.61
N VAL A 118 -3.86 -2.91 5.94
CA VAL A 118 -4.36 -4.28 6.11
C VAL A 118 -3.21 -5.27 6.24
N TRP A 119 -3.53 -6.49 6.66
CA TRP A 119 -2.59 -7.59 6.73
C TRP A 119 -2.64 -8.44 5.47
N TRP A 120 -1.46 -8.83 5.04
CA TRP A 120 -1.21 -9.65 3.88
C TRP A 120 -0.51 -10.95 4.28
N LYS A 121 -0.75 -12.02 3.54
CA LYS A 121 -0.06 -13.32 3.71
C LYS A 121 0.30 -13.86 2.33
N CYS A 122 1.59 -14.04 2.05
CA CYS A 122 2.04 -14.61 0.77
C CYS A 122 1.94 -16.15 0.78
N LYS A 123 2.18 -16.76 -0.37
CA LYS A 123 2.17 -18.22 -0.54
C LYS A 123 3.18 -18.95 0.36
N GLU A 124 4.28 -18.30 0.70
CA GLU A 124 5.31 -18.80 1.62
C GLU A 124 4.95 -18.63 3.10
N GLY A 125 3.74 -18.15 3.42
CA GLY A 125 3.25 -17.96 4.79
C GLY A 125 3.72 -16.68 5.48
N HIS A 126 4.56 -15.84 4.84
CA HIS A 126 5.00 -14.59 5.47
C HIS A 126 3.85 -13.62 5.61
N GLU A 127 3.75 -13.02 6.79
CA GLU A 127 2.71 -12.04 7.11
C GLU A 127 3.30 -10.64 7.29
N TRP A 128 2.63 -9.65 6.72
CA TRP A 128 3.02 -8.23 6.90
C TRP A 128 1.83 -7.30 6.79
N SER A 129 1.97 -6.12 7.35
CA SER A 129 0.98 -5.04 7.25
C SER A 129 1.42 -3.99 6.24
N GLY A 130 0.48 -3.52 5.43
CA GLY A 130 0.74 -2.49 4.42
C GLY A 130 -0.53 -1.84 3.88
N LEU A 131 -0.39 -0.64 3.30
CA LEU A 131 -1.48 0.08 2.66
C LEU A 131 -1.92 -0.65 1.38
N ILE A 132 -3.23 -0.72 1.13
CA ILE A 132 -3.79 -1.29 -0.09
C ILE A 132 -3.26 -0.56 -1.32
N ALA A 133 -3.34 0.78 -1.32
CA ALA A 133 -2.88 1.61 -2.42
C ALA A 133 -1.40 1.38 -2.80
N ASN A 134 -0.53 1.01 -1.85
CA ASN A 134 0.88 0.76 -2.13
C ASN A 134 1.10 -0.52 -2.95
N ARG A 135 0.17 -1.46 -2.89
CA ARG A 135 0.22 -2.71 -3.66
C ARG A 135 -0.51 -2.61 -5.00
N ALA A 136 -1.62 -1.87 -5.03
CA ALA A 136 -2.53 -1.80 -6.17
C ALA A 136 -2.35 -0.53 -7.03
N ARG A 137 -1.22 0.17 -6.96
CA ARG A 137 -0.97 1.40 -7.73
C ARG A 137 -1.05 1.16 -9.24
N ARG A 138 -1.86 1.98 -9.90
CA ARG A 138 -1.92 2.01 -11.38
C ARG A 138 -0.52 2.27 -11.98
N GLY A 139 -0.15 1.51 -12.99
CA GLY A 139 1.11 1.68 -13.74
C GLY A 139 2.39 1.27 -13.00
N LYS A 140 2.28 0.65 -11.82
CA LYS A 140 3.43 0.11 -11.10
C LYS A 140 3.21 -1.37 -10.78
N ALA A 141 4.28 -2.16 -10.88
CA ALA A 141 4.23 -3.55 -10.46
C ALA A 141 3.94 -3.65 -8.96
N ASP A 142 3.11 -4.64 -8.57
CA ASP A 142 2.91 -4.98 -7.16
C ASP A 142 4.28 -5.31 -6.53
N PRO A 143 4.67 -4.62 -5.48
CA PRO A 143 5.93 -4.92 -4.81
C PRO A 143 5.95 -6.29 -4.14
N GLY A 144 4.80 -6.94 -3.93
CA GLY A 144 4.69 -8.25 -3.30
C GLY A 144 5.18 -8.30 -1.86
N CYS A 145 5.45 -9.52 -1.40
CA CYS A 145 5.98 -9.78 -0.05
C CYS A 145 7.34 -9.11 0.16
N PRO A 146 7.52 -8.28 1.19
CA PRO A 146 8.78 -7.59 1.46
C PRO A 146 9.91 -8.54 1.89
N TYR A 147 9.58 -9.70 2.40
CA TYR A 147 10.54 -10.72 2.84
C TYR A 147 11.02 -11.57 1.66
N CYS A 148 10.10 -12.08 0.82
CA CYS A 148 10.46 -12.82 -0.39
C CYS A 148 11.28 -11.96 -1.38
N SER A 149 10.97 -10.67 -1.48
CA SER A 149 11.69 -9.73 -2.35
C SER A 149 12.99 -9.19 -1.75
N GLY A 150 13.35 -9.59 -0.53
CA GLY A 150 14.57 -9.12 0.15
C GLY A 150 14.53 -7.65 0.61
N ARG A 151 13.39 -6.95 0.52
CA ARG A 151 13.28 -5.54 0.96
C ARG A 151 13.29 -5.39 2.48
N LYS A 152 12.87 -6.43 3.21
CA LYS A 152 12.94 -6.50 4.67
C LYS A 152 13.60 -7.79 5.11
N VAL A 153 14.35 -7.71 6.20
CA VAL A 153 14.90 -8.89 6.86
C VAL A 153 13.80 -9.57 7.69
N LEU A 154 13.80 -10.90 7.63
CA LEU A 154 12.99 -11.77 8.49
C LEU A 154 13.94 -12.80 9.10
N ALA A 155 14.07 -12.78 10.43
CA ALA A 155 14.86 -13.75 11.17
C ALA A 155 14.34 -15.18 10.91
N GLY A 156 15.26 -16.12 10.69
CA GLY A 156 14.90 -17.50 10.34
C GLY A 156 14.55 -17.72 8.87
N TYR A 157 14.62 -16.68 8.01
CA TYR A 157 14.32 -16.83 6.59
C TYR A 157 15.41 -16.26 5.66
N ASN A 158 15.60 -14.94 5.65
CA ASN A 158 16.51 -14.26 4.74
C ASN A 158 17.60 -13.44 5.46
N ASP A 159 17.77 -13.66 6.74
CA ASP A 159 18.81 -13.05 7.54
C ASP A 159 20.17 -13.75 7.35
N LEU A 160 21.25 -13.08 7.77
CA LEU A 160 22.62 -13.58 7.61
C LEU A 160 22.87 -14.85 8.40
N ALA A 161 22.30 -14.98 9.60
CA ALA A 161 22.51 -16.17 10.43
C ALA A 161 21.92 -17.41 9.79
N THR A 162 20.77 -17.27 9.13
CA THR A 162 20.07 -18.38 8.45
C THR A 162 20.72 -18.70 7.10
N THR A 163 21.04 -17.66 6.31
CA THR A 163 21.53 -17.86 4.93
C THR A 163 23.02 -18.13 4.84
N HIS A 164 23.82 -17.63 5.82
CA HIS A 164 25.29 -17.76 5.83
C HIS A 164 25.79 -18.02 7.27
N PRO A 165 25.46 -19.18 7.87
CA PRO A 165 25.79 -19.45 9.28
C PRO A 165 27.27 -19.40 9.56
N GLY A 166 28.13 -19.88 8.67
CA GLY A 166 29.60 -19.80 8.83
C GLY A 166 30.13 -18.37 8.89
N ILE A 167 29.57 -17.45 8.10
CA ILE A 167 29.91 -16.02 8.16
C ILE A 167 29.34 -15.39 9.45
N ALA A 168 28.13 -15.78 9.83
CA ALA A 168 27.51 -15.28 11.06
C ALA A 168 28.28 -15.70 12.33
N ALA A 169 28.94 -16.86 12.34
CA ALA A 169 29.79 -17.32 13.44
C ALA A 169 31.00 -16.40 13.68
N MET A 170 31.45 -15.66 12.66
CA MET A 170 32.53 -14.68 12.76
C MET A 170 32.05 -13.31 13.33
N TRP A 171 30.76 -13.16 13.61
CA TRP A 171 30.18 -11.92 14.13
C TRP A 171 30.74 -11.61 15.51
N HIS A 172 31.32 -10.39 15.68
CA HIS A 172 31.89 -10.04 16.97
C HIS A 172 30.79 -9.87 18.03
N PRO A 173 30.82 -10.60 19.16
CA PRO A 173 29.68 -10.71 20.08
C PRO A 173 29.33 -9.39 20.79
N ARG A 174 30.31 -8.51 21.04
CA ARG A 174 30.14 -7.27 21.83
C ARG A 174 30.17 -6.00 20.98
N MET A 175 31.07 -5.89 19.99
CA MET A 175 31.32 -4.62 19.28
C MET A 175 30.18 -4.19 18.34
N ASN A 176 29.29 -5.08 17.96
CA ASN A 176 28.14 -4.79 17.10
C ASN A 176 26.94 -4.20 17.85
N LYS A 177 27.04 -3.98 19.18
CA LYS A 177 25.99 -3.41 20.02
C LYS A 177 24.65 -4.16 19.83
N ARG A 178 23.61 -3.43 19.31
CA ARG A 178 22.27 -3.99 19.07
C ARG A 178 22.13 -4.70 17.72
N LEU A 179 23.12 -4.57 16.83
CA LEU A 179 23.06 -5.21 15.52
C LEU A 179 23.38 -6.70 15.66
N LYS A 180 22.48 -7.56 15.19
CA LYS A 180 22.61 -9.03 15.25
C LYS A 180 22.65 -9.60 13.83
N PRO A 181 23.27 -10.77 13.60
CA PRO A 181 23.24 -11.46 12.31
C PRO A 181 21.82 -11.78 11.83
N THR A 182 20.88 -12.02 12.77
CA THR A 182 19.45 -12.23 12.50
C THR A 182 18.70 -10.95 12.09
N GLY A 183 19.33 -9.78 12.25
CA GLY A 183 18.75 -8.47 11.90
C GLY A 183 19.29 -7.86 10.61
N VAL A 184 20.11 -8.58 9.85
CA VAL A 184 20.71 -8.12 8.58
C VAL A 184 20.64 -9.20 7.52
N GLN A 185 20.61 -8.80 6.27
CA GLN A 185 20.73 -9.70 5.11
C GLN A 185 22.17 -9.74 4.60
N ALA A 186 22.54 -10.81 3.91
CA ALA A 186 23.86 -11.00 3.30
C ALA A 186 24.28 -9.85 2.35
N VAL A 187 23.30 -9.18 1.72
CA VAL A 187 23.53 -8.03 0.81
C VAL A 187 23.62 -6.67 1.51
N SER A 188 23.54 -6.64 2.84
CA SER A 188 23.54 -5.40 3.62
C SER A 188 24.86 -4.65 3.51
N ARG A 189 24.79 -3.34 3.26
CA ARG A 189 25.94 -2.43 3.29
C ARG A 189 26.28 -1.92 4.68
N LYS A 190 25.55 -2.32 5.72
CA LYS A 190 25.84 -1.92 7.09
C LYS A 190 27.21 -2.44 7.50
N PRO A 191 28.06 -1.58 8.10
CA PRO A 191 29.31 -2.02 8.68
C PRO A 191 29.03 -2.89 9.92
N ALA A 192 29.80 -3.96 10.06
CA ALA A 192 29.77 -4.83 11.22
C ALA A 192 31.21 -5.19 11.63
N TRP A 193 31.37 -5.52 12.91
CA TRP A 193 32.61 -6.01 13.47
C TRP A 193 32.66 -7.54 13.38
N TRP A 194 33.80 -8.04 12.94
CA TRP A 194 34.04 -9.45 12.70
C TRP A 194 35.26 -9.92 13.50
N ARG A 195 35.22 -11.15 13.96
CA ARG A 195 36.37 -11.85 14.50
C ARG A 195 36.78 -12.93 13.50
N GLY A 196 37.93 -12.75 12.84
CA GLY A 196 38.47 -13.74 11.92
C GLY A 196 38.94 -15.02 12.65
N GLU A 197 39.05 -16.12 11.94
CA GLU A 197 39.64 -17.38 12.46
C GLU A 197 41.07 -17.16 12.98
N CYS A 198 41.80 -16.19 12.42
CA CYS A 198 43.11 -15.76 12.86
C CYS A 198 43.10 -14.92 14.15
N GLY A 199 41.94 -14.70 14.78
CA GLY A 199 41.76 -13.91 16.01
C GLY A 199 41.71 -12.40 15.81
N HIS A 200 42.07 -11.86 14.63
CA HIS A 200 41.96 -10.41 14.38
C HIS A 200 40.52 -9.93 14.36
N VAL A 201 40.31 -8.77 15.00
CA VAL A 201 39.03 -8.08 14.98
C VAL A 201 39.09 -6.92 14.01
N TYR A 202 38.11 -6.84 13.09
CA TYR A 202 38.05 -5.82 12.06
C TYR A 202 36.61 -5.42 11.71
N GLN A 203 36.46 -4.22 11.14
CA GLN A 203 35.19 -3.73 10.65
C GLN A 203 35.11 -3.85 9.13
N MET A 204 34.00 -4.38 8.64
CA MET A 204 33.72 -4.52 7.21
C MET A 204 32.21 -4.56 7.00
N ALA A 205 31.71 -4.04 5.85
CA ALA A 205 30.31 -4.16 5.52
C ALA A 205 29.91 -5.65 5.38
N VAL A 206 28.68 -5.99 5.81
CA VAL A 206 28.18 -7.38 5.75
C VAL A 206 28.33 -7.97 4.37
N ARG A 207 27.86 -7.24 3.33
CA ARG A 207 27.95 -7.66 1.93
C ARG A 207 29.40 -7.98 1.50
N ASP A 208 30.33 -7.15 1.92
CA ASP A 208 31.73 -7.29 1.50
C ASP A 208 32.39 -8.47 2.22
N ARG A 209 32.00 -8.74 3.47
CA ARG A 209 32.45 -9.95 4.20
C ARG A 209 31.90 -11.23 3.55
N VAL A 210 30.65 -11.23 3.13
CA VAL A 210 30.02 -12.38 2.46
C VAL A 210 30.70 -12.68 1.11
N ARG A 211 31.11 -11.63 0.37
CA ARG A 211 31.82 -11.76 -0.91
C ARG A 211 33.29 -12.10 -0.79
N ALA A 212 33.87 -11.89 0.37
CA ALA A 212 35.30 -12.19 0.60
C ALA A 212 35.54 -13.70 0.65
N LYS A 213 36.72 -14.12 0.23
CA LYS A 213 37.14 -15.52 0.29
C LYS A 213 37.05 -16.08 1.72
N PRO A 214 36.79 -17.40 1.89
CA PRO A 214 36.92 -18.05 3.19
C PRO A 214 38.29 -17.71 3.85
N GLY A 215 38.29 -17.52 5.18
CA GLY A 215 39.49 -17.15 5.92
C GLY A 215 40.03 -15.73 5.68
N TYR A 216 39.35 -14.90 4.86
CA TYR A 216 39.83 -13.53 4.57
C TYR A 216 39.88 -12.68 5.84
N CYS A 217 41.04 -12.07 6.06
CA CYS A 217 41.30 -11.07 7.09
C CYS A 217 42.09 -9.91 6.46
N PRO A 218 41.66 -8.64 6.61
CA PRO A 218 42.34 -7.49 6.01
C PRO A 218 43.73 -7.27 6.55
N TYR A 219 44.02 -7.72 7.76
CA TYR A 219 45.35 -7.65 8.35
C TYR A 219 46.28 -8.78 7.83
N CYS A 220 45.84 -10.01 7.81
CA CYS A 220 46.58 -11.13 7.29
C CYS A 220 46.88 -11.01 5.78
N SER A 221 45.97 -10.34 5.03
CA SER A 221 46.13 -10.07 3.61
C SER A 221 47.02 -8.85 3.30
N GLY A 222 47.55 -8.16 4.31
CA GLY A 222 48.39 -6.96 4.14
C GLY A 222 47.63 -5.70 3.68
N ARG A 223 46.27 -5.75 3.53
CA ARG A 223 45.45 -4.60 3.11
C ARG A 223 45.26 -3.54 4.22
N LYS A 224 45.39 -3.92 5.48
CA LYS A 224 45.40 -3.02 6.62
C LYS A 224 46.61 -3.30 7.48
N ARG A 225 47.29 -2.24 7.92
CA ARG A 225 48.32 -2.33 8.95
C ARG A 225 47.64 -2.15 10.31
N PRO A 226 47.86 -3.00 11.31
CA PRO A 226 47.33 -2.80 12.66
C PRO A 226 48.00 -1.56 13.27
N GLU A 227 47.21 -0.53 13.61
CA GLU A 227 47.72 0.65 14.32
C GLU A 227 48.12 0.31 15.75
N ARG A 228 47.61 -0.75 16.35
CA ARG A 228 48.07 -1.52 17.51
C ARG A 228 47.32 -2.85 17.55
N PRO A 229 47.89 -3.98 17.99
CA PRO A 229 47.12 -5.19 18.17
C PRO A 229 46.15 -4.95 19.33
N ILE A 230 44.83 -4.89 19.05
CA ILE A 230 43.80 -4.98 20.07
C ILE A 230 43.83 -6.43 20.56
N ARG A 231 44.66 -6.73 21.50
CA ARG A 231 44.53 -7.93 22.35
C ARG A 231 43.40 -7.65 23.30
N LEU A 232 42.30 -8.29 23.11
CA LEU A 232 41.25 -8.40 24.10
C LEU A 232 41.53 -9.74 24.81
N ASP A 233 42.09 -9.65 25.99
CA ASP A 233 42.14 -10.75 26.98
C ASP A 233 40.71 -11.18 27.34
#